data_31c5280c25181f81d143ee630dcbf569
#
_entry.id   31c5280c25181f81d143ee630dcbf569
#
_cell.length_a   1.000
_cell.length_b   1.000
_cell.length_c   1.000
_cell.angle_alpha   90.00
_cell.angle_beta   90.00
_cell.angle_gamma   90.00
#
_symmetry.space_group_name_H-M   'P 1'
#
loop_
_entity.id
_entity.type
_entity.pdbx_description
1 polymer ?
#
loop_
_entity_poly.entity_id
_entity_poly.type
_entity_poly.pdbx_seq_one_letter_code
_entity_poly.pdbx_strand_id
1 'polypeptide(L)'
;AARVNKILPGINAAFVTIAQNKNCYLSLNDAKNPVYTNKKSKKEGLCEGDEILVQVIKDALKTKDPVVTTKLSIFGSNVILTNFDTQIGVSSKLDKERAALLRKAVLLSCADHEKEGYGIIVRTNAKNVEDKAVSQDAYSVAQKYNQIIKKAPHQALYSCVYHGMSDYLLLMKTIDFATVEWIKTDCDDIYDSLLTEYGIYDHAPEKIMRYDDSAISLSTLYGIRGLIDNLTSRRVWLDCGGNIIIEQLETLTFIDVNSAKNISSGSNSILKTNMEAAKEIARQLRLRNISGMIIIDQTSVSTKEMER
;
A
#
# COMPACT_ATOMS: atom_id res chain seq x y z
N ALA A 1 16.21 -11.76 1.25
CA ALA A 1 17.12 -12.27 0.22
C ALA A 1 16.44 -13.37 -0.59
N ALA A 2 16.59 -13.36 -1.91
CA ALA A 2 15.93 -14.29 -2.84
C ALA A 2 16.96 -14.92 -3.78
N ARG A 3 16.68 -16.15 -4.29
CA ARG A 3 17.48 -16.79 -5.34
C ARG A 3 16.75 -16.74 -6.67
N VAL A 4 17.46 -16.40 -7.73
CA VAL A 4 16.96 -16.44 -9.12
C VAL A 4 16.94 -17.90 -9.59
N ASN A 5 15.75 -18.44 -9.85
CA ASN A 5 15.59 -19.83 -10.28
C ASN A 5 15.65 -19.96 -11.79
N LYS A 6 14.89 -19.11 -12.50
CA LYS A 6 14.74 -19.18 -13.95
C LYS A 6 14.52 -17.81 -14.55
N ILE A 7 15.14 -17.57 -15.70
CA ILE A 7 14.96 -16.34 -16.47
C ILE A 7 14.30 -16.70 -17.80
N LEU A 8 13.21 -16.03 -18.12
CA LEU A 8 12.40 -16.24 -19.32
C LEU A 8 12.33 -14.93 -20.13
N PRO A 9 13.33 -14.65 -20.99
CA PRO A 9 13.38 -13.40 -21.76
C PRO A 9 12.18 -13.23 -22.69
N GLY A 10 11.65 -14.33 -23.24
CA GLY A 10 10.51 -14.28 -24.16
C GLY A 10 9.23 -13.68 -23.57
N ILE A 11 9.06 -13.70 -22.26
CA ILE A 11 7.94 -13.08 -21.53
C ILE A 11 8.42 -11.95 -20.60
N ASN A 12 9.66 -11.49 -20.76
CA ASN A 12 10.28 -10.44 -19.96
C ASN A 12 10.19 -10.67 -18.43
N ALA A 13 10.39 -11.90 -17.99
CA ALA A 13 10.19 -12.33 -16.60
C ALA A 13 11.34 -13.16 -16.07
N ALA A 14 11.50 -13.12 -14.75
CA ALA A 14 12.27 -14.09 -13.98
C ALA A 14 11.40 -14.63 -12.84
N PHE A 15 11.68 -15.89 -12.44
CA PHE A 15 11.11 -16.49 -11.23
C PHE A 15 12.18 -16.55 -10.16
N VAL A 16 11.86 -16.04 -8.99
CA VAL A 16 12.76 -16.01 -7.83
C VAL A 16 12.11 -16.68 -6.64
N THR A 17 12.88 -17.36 -5.82
CA THR A 17 12.40 -18.01 -4.59
C THR A 17 12.78 -17.14 -3.40
N ILE A 18 11.83 -16.80 -2.53
CA ILE A 18 12.01 -16.00 -1.30
C ILE A 18 11.96 -16.85 -0.03
N ALA A 19 11.41 -18.05 -0.08
CA ALA A 19 11.36 -19.06 0.99
C ALA A 19 11.23 -20.43 0.39
N GLN A 20 11.39 -21.51 1.19
CA GLN A 20 11.17 -22.87 0.70
C GLN A 20 9.80 -22.97 0.02
N ASN A 21 9.76 -23.41 -1.23
CA ASN A 21 8.57 -23.60 -2.07
C ASN A 21 7.74 -22.31 -2.30
N LYS A 22 8.30 -21.12 -2.08
CA LYS A 22 7.61 -19.86 -2.34
C LYS A 22 8.28 -19.12 -3.50
N ASN A 23 7.78 -19.38 -4.70
CA ASN A 23 8.19 -18.69 -5.92
C ASN A 23 7.49 -17.33 -6.03
N CYS A 24 8.17 -16.40 -6.68
CA CYS A 24 7.66 -15.05 -6.96
C CYS A 24 7.98 -14.67 -8.40
N TYR A 25 7.12 -13.86 -8.99
CA TYR A 25 7.31 -13.25 -10.28
C TYR A 25 8.13 -11.97 -10.15
N LEU A 26 9.17 -11.83 -10.97
CA LEU A 26 10.01 -10.62 -11.10
C LEU A 26 10.01 -10.18 -12.56
N SER A 27 9.58 -8.96 -12.86
CA SER A 27 9.73 -8.38 -14.20
C SER A 27 11.20 -8.07 -14.48
N LEU A 28 11.72 -8.44 -15.65
CA LEU A 28 13.09 -8.09 -16.04
C LEU A 28 13.29 -6.57 -16.22
N ASN A 29 12.24 -5.80 -16.48
CA ASN A 29 12.29 -4.34 -16.48
C ASN A 29 12.62 -3.77 -15.09
N ASP A 30 12.25 -4.48 -14.05
CA ASP A 30 12.53 -4.09 -12.66
C ASP A 30 13.87 -4.66 -12.15
N ALA A 31 14.50 -5.55 -12.91
CA ALA A 31 15.72 -6.26 -12.52
C ALA A 31 17.00 -5.65 -13.11
N LYS A 32 16.99 -4.39 -13.55
CA LYS A 32 18.14 -3.77 -14.25
C LYS A 32 19.36 -3.56 -13.35
N ASN A 33 19.16 -3.14 -12.09
CA ASN A 33 20.22 -2.86 -11.13
C ASN A 33 19.94 -3.57 -9.80
N PRO A 34 20.02 -4.91 -9.75
CA PRO A 34 19.72 -5.65 -8.53
C PRO A 34 20.85 -5.49 -7.50
N VAL A 35 20.46 -5.41 -6.24
CA VAL A 35 21.41 -5.50 -5.12
C VAL A 35 21.70 -6.98 -4.89
N TYR A 36 22.93 -7.41 -5.18
CA TYR A 36 23.35 -8.78 -4.98
C TYR A 36 23.70 -9.05 -3.52
N THR A 37 23.15 -10.12 -2.97
CA THR A 37 23.64 -10.71 -1.71
C THR A 37 24.74 -11.72 -2.01
N ASN A 38 24.66 -12.42 -3.17
CA ASN A 38 25.67 -13.33 -3.64
C ASN A 38 25.60 -13.46 -5.16
N LYS A 39 26.58 -12.90 -5.87
CA LYS A 39 26.68 -13.02 -7.32
C LYS A 39 27.38 -14.32 -7.70
N LYS A 40 26.63 -15.29 -8.23
CA LYS A 40 27.16 -16.62 -8.61
C LYS A 40 27.82 -16.62 -9.98
N SER A 41 27.31 -15.84 -10.91
CA SER A 41 27.84 -15.77 -12.29
C SER A 41 28.78 -14.58 -12.46
N LYS A 42 29.83 -14.78 -13.29
CA LYS A 42 30.73 -13.71 -13.73
C LYS A 42 30.14 -12.88 -14.89
N LYS A 43 29.01 -13.31 -15.46
CA LYS A 43 28.32 -12.60 -16.55
C LYS A 43 27.67 -11.34 -16.03
N GLU A 44 27.64 -10.30 -16.88
CA GLU A 44 26.89 -9.08 -16.58
C GLU A 44 25.37 -9.35 -16.54
N GLY A 45 24.68 -8.56 -15.74
CA GLY A 45 23.22 -8.66 -15.54
C GLY A 45 22.81 -9.79 -14.59
N LEU A 46 21.51 -9.99 -14.52
CA LEU A 46 20.91 -11.03 -13.67
C LEU A 46 21.08 -12.41 -14.31
N CYS A 47 21.54 -13.38 -13.52
CA CYS A 47 21.74 -14.77 -13.95
C CYS A 47 21.00 -15.75 -13.02
N GLU A 48 20.67 -16.91 -13.57
CA GLU A 48 20.13 -18.02 -12.78
C GLU A 48 21.13 -18.46 -11.71
N GLY A 49 20.65 -18.69 -10.50
CA GLY A 49 21.46 -18.99 -9.33
C GLY A 49 21.96 -17.77 -8.55
N ASP A 50 21.89 -16.57 -9.09
CA ASP A 50 22.23 -15.35 -8.35
C ASP A 50 21.30 -15.16 -7.15
N GLU A 51 21.86 -14.58 -6.08
CA GLU A 51 21.10 -14.23 -4.87
C GLU A 51 21.03 -12.71 -4.77
N ILE A 52 19.80 -12.18 -4.63
CA ILE A 52 19.50 -10.75 -4.74
C ILE A 52 18.55 -10.30 -3.64
N LEU A 53 18.57 -9.00 -3.33
CA LEU A 53 17.51 -8.40 -2.55
C LEU A 53 16.29 -8.15 -3.45
N VAL A 54 15.12 -8.51 -2.95
CA VAL A 54 13.83 -8.20 -3.58
C VAL A 54 12.87 -7.66 -2.54
N GLN A 55 11.96 -6.80 -2.99
CA GLN A 55 10.85 -6.29 -2.22
C GLN A 55 9.55 -6.86 -2.77
N VAL A 56 8.69 -7.38 -1.90
CA VAL A 56 7.34 -7.83 -2.28
C VAL A 56 6.48 -6.59 -2.53
N ILE A 57 5.84 -6.53 -3.70
CA ILE A 57 4.94 -5.44 -4.09
C ILE A 57 3.50 -5.88 -4.24
N LYS A 58 3.27 -7.19 -4.43
CA LYS A 58 1.93 -7.80 -4.44
C LYS A 58 2.01 -9.18 -3.80
N ASP A 59 1.11 -9.45 -2.89
CA ASP A 59 0.94 -10.78 -2.34
C ASP A 59 0.37 -11.76 -3.38
N ALA A 60 0.50 -13.06 -3.06
CA ALA A 60 -0.15 -14.10 -3.84
C ALA A 60 -1.66 -13.87 -3.89
N LEU A 61 -2.24 -13.97 -5.09
CA LEU A 61 -3.67 -13.84 -5.26
C LEU A 61 -4.22 -15.09 -5.97
N LYS A 62 -5.01 -15.89 -5.27
CA LYS A 62 -5.54 -17.16 -5.76
C LYS A 62 -4.42 -18.07 -6.29
N THR A 63 -4.37 -18.30 -7.59
CA THR A 63 -3.37 -19.14 -8.29
C THR A 63 -2.14 -18.38 -8.76
N LYS A 64 -2.09 -17.04 -8.56
CA LYS A 64 -0.96 -16.22 -9.02
C LYS A 64 0.08 -16.08 -7.92
N ASP A 65 1.32 -16.30 -8.30
CA ASP A 65 2.48 -16.09 -7.41
C ASP A 65 2.59 -14.62 -6.97
N PRO A 66 3.20 -14.35 -5.81
CA PRO A 66 3.53 -13.00 -5.38
C PRO A 66 4.41 -12.29 -6.42
N VAL A 67 4.29 -10.97 -6.51
CA VAL A 67 5.13 -10.16 -7.39
C VAL A 67 6.16 -9.42 -6.56
N VAL A 68 7.40 -9.50 -7.01
CA VAL A 68 8.53 -8.81 -6.38
C VAL A 68 9.24 -7.88 -7.35
N THR A 69 10.01 -6.95 -6.80
CA THR A 69 10.85 -6.02 -7.56
C THR A 69 12.24 -5.90 -6.94
N THR A 70 13.25 -5.54 -7.72
CA THR A 70 14.57 -5.13 -7.20
C THR A 70 14.65 -3.60 -7.00
N LYS A 71 13.61 -2.87 -7.39
CA LYS A 71 13.45 -1.44 -7.11
C LYS A 71 13.02 -1.26 -5.67
N LEU A 72 14.00 -1.20 -4.78
CA LEU A 72 13.74 -1.04 -3.35
C LEU A 72 13.16 0.34 -3.05
N SER A 73 12.14 0.40 -2.20
CA SER A 73 11.54 1.64 -1.74
C SER A 73 11.39 1.62 -0.22
N ILE A 74 11.88 2.66 0.45
CA ILE A 74 11.73 2.83 1.89
C ILE A 74 10.89 4.07 2.15
N PHE A 75 9.79 3.86 2.87
CA PHE A 75 8.81 4.90 3.15
C PHE A 75 9.15 5.62 4.46
N GLY A 76 9.40 6.93 4.36
CA GLY A 76 9.37 7.84 5.48
C GLY A 76 7.98 8.45 5.69
N SER A 77 7.89 9.41 6.59
CA SER A 77 6.65 10.16 6.82
C SER A 77 6.34 11.12 5.67
N ASN A 78 7.35 11.86 5.22
CA ASN A 78 7.22 12.92 4.21
C ASN A 78 7.96 12.60 2.91
N VAL A 79 8.79 11.54 2.90
CA VAL A 79 9.62 11.18 1.76
C VAL A 79 9.54 9.70 1.43
N ILE A 80 9.97 9.34 0.23
CA ILE A 80 10.19 7.96 -0.20
C ILE A 80 11.60 7.90 -0.75
N LEU A 81 12.43 7.02 -0.22
CA LEU A 81 13.73 6.70 -0.80
C LEU A 81 13.58 5.55 -1.80
N THR A 82 14.33 5.60 -2.89
CA THR A 82 14.32 4.58 -3.95
C THR A 82 15.70 4.36 -4.51
N ASN A 83 16.03 3.13 -4.94
CA ASN A 83 17.32 2.78 -5.55
C ASN A 83 17.28 2.69 -7.09
N PHE A 84 16.16 3.01 -7.73
CA PHE A 84 16.06 2.94 -9.20
C PHE A 84 16.34 4.26 -9.91
N ASP A 85 16.35 5.36 -9.16
CA ASP A 85 16.71 6.71 -9.62
C ASP A 85 17.54 7.37 -8.52
N THR A 86 18.53 8.15 -8.89
CA THR A 86 19.39 8.88 -7.94
C THR A 86 18.99 10.35 -7.79
N GLN A 87 17.91 10.78 -8.43
CA GLN A 87 17.47 12.18 -8.37
C GLN A 87 16.64 12.47 -7.11
N ILE A 88 16.68 13.73 -6.67
CA ILE A 88 15.76 14.23 -5.65
C ILE A 88 14.54 14.83 -6.35
N GLY A 89 13.44 14.07 -6.34
CA GLY A 89 12.15 14.46 -6.87
C GLY A 89 11.28 15.13 -5.81
N VAL A 90 10.32 15.94 -6.26
CA VAL A 90 9.28 16.52 -5.40
C VAL A 90 7.94 16.33 -6.09
N SER A 91 6.89 16.02 -5.33
CA SER A 91 5.54 15.83 -5.85
C SER A 91 5.09 17.02 -6.69
N SER A 92 4.57 16.77 -7.89
CA SER A 92 4.04 17.80 -8.81
C SER A 92 2.82 18.54 -8.26
N LYS A 93 2.23 18.06 -7.15
CA LYS A 93 1.10 18.72 -6.47
C LYS A 93 1.54 19.83 -5.51
N LEU A 94 2.84 20.00 -5.28
CA LEU A 94 3.40 21.10 -4.49
C LEU A 94 3.65 22.30 -5.40
N ASP A 95 3.47 23.51 -4.88
CA ASP A 95 3.83 24.72 -5.59
C ASP A 95 5.34 24.81 -5.83
N LYS A 96 5.75 25.56 -6.88
CA LYS A 96 7.13 25.59 -7.33
C LYS A 96 8.11 26.12 -6.28
N GLU A 97 7.72 27.14 -5.51
CA GLU A 97 8.57 27.75 -4.49
C GLU A 97 8.80 26.77 -3.33
N ARG A 98 7.71 26.15 -2.83
CA ARG A 98 7.79 25.14 -1.78
C ARG A 98 8.60 23.91 -2.24
N ALA A 99 8.40 23.45 -3.46
CA ALA A 99 9.15 22.35 -4.04
C ALA A 99 10.66 22.63 -4.12
N ALA A 100 11.06 23.85 -4.48
CA ALA A 100 12.47 24.25 -4.54
C ALA A 100 13.11 24.27 -3.14
N LEU A 101 12.43 24.80 -2.14
CA LEU A 101 12.91 24.83 -0.75
C LEU A 101 13.10 23.41 -0.19
N LEU A 102 12.10 22.55 -0.34
CA LEU A 102 12.16 21.17 0.14
C LEU A 102 13.25 20.35 -0.58
N ARG A 103 13.40 20.51 -1.89
CA ARG A 103 14.48 19.88 -2.64
C ARG A 103 15.85 20.28 -2.11
N LYS A 104 16.07 21.57 -1.87
CA LYS A 104 17.31 22.09 -1.31
C LYS A 104 17.60 21.54 0.07
N ALA A 105 16.58 21.49 0.94
CA ALA A 105 16.71 20.99 2.30
C ALA A 105 17.07 19.49 2.32
N VAL A 106 16.44 18.67 1.49
CA VAL A 106 16.75 17.23 1.36
C VAL A 106 18.14 17.02 0.74
N LEU A 107 18.53 17.81 -0.27
CA LEU A 107 19.85 17.72 -0.88
C LEU A 107 20.96 18.00 0.12
N LEU A 108 20.78 18.95 1.02
CA LEU A 108 21.77 19.26 2.06
C LEU A 108 21.89 18.12 3.09
N SER A 109 20.80 17.44 3.43
CA SER A 109 20.82 16.35 4.41
C SER A 109 21.30 15.00 3.83
N CYS A 110 21.21 14.82 2.51
CA CYS A 110 21.55 13.59 1.79
C CYS A 110 22.52 13.88 0.64
N ALA A 111 23.60 14.63 0.89
CA ALA A 111 24.52 15.10 -0.15
C ALA A 111 25.23 13.99 -0.94
N ASP A 112 25.44 12.82 -0.32
CA ASP A 112 26.12 11.68 -0.96
C ASP A 112 25.16 10.68 -1.64
N HIS A 113 23.88 11.02 -1.79
CA HIS A 113 22.83 10.12 -2.31
C HIS A 113 23.17 9.51 -3.70
N GLU A 114 23.78 10.28 -4.59
CA GLU A 114 24.20 9.79 -5.91
C GLU A 114 25.29 8.71 -5.80
N LYS A 115 26.29 8.94 -4.93
CA LYS A 115 27.37 7.97 -4.68
C LYS A 115 26.87 6.71 -4.00
N GLU A 116 25.88 6.86 -3.12
CA GLU A 116 25.25 5.76 -2.39
C GLU A 116 24.17 5.05 -3.22
N GLY A 117 23.83 5.57 -4.42
CA GLY A 117 22.97 4.91 -5.41
C GLY A 117 21.49 4.94 -5.04
N TYR A 118 20.99 6.03 -4.43
CA TYR A 118 19.58 6.22 -4.17
C TYR A 118 19.09 7.62 -4.50
N GLY A 119 17.80 7.75 -4.78
CA GLY A 119 17.09 9.02 -4.88
C GLY A 119 16.03 9.16 -3.81
N ILE A 120 15.50 10.36 -3.66
CA ILE A 120 14.45 10.67 -2.68
C ILE A 120 13.33 11.43 -3.38
N ILE A 121 12.09 11.01 -3.10
CA ILE A 121 10.88 11.68 -3.59
C ILE A 121 10.17 12.30 -2.40
N VAL A 122 10.07 13.64 -2.37
CA VAL A 122 9.28 14.37 -1.38
C VAL A 122 7.80 14.26 -1.72
N ARG A 123 7.00 13.82 -0.76
CA ARG A 123 5.55 13.58 -0.92
C ARG A 123 4.74 14.86 -0.76
N THR A 124 3.48 14.81 -1.19
CA THR A 124 2.54 15.94 -1.12
C THR A 124 2.24 16.38 0.33
N ASN A 125 2.24 15.43 1.29
CA ASN A 125 1.98 15.74 2.70
C ASN A 125 3.06 16.62 3.34
N ALA A 126 4.25 16.75 2.74
CA ALA A 126 5.30 17.66 3.18
C ALA A 126 4.96 19.16 2.96
N LYS A 127 3.82 19.51 2.35
CA LYS A 127 3.44 20.88 1.99
C LYS A 127 3.55 21.83 3.18
N ASN A 128 2.98 21.44 4.32
CA ASN A 128 2.87 22.27 5.52
C ASN A 128 3.82 21.82 6.65
N VAL A 129 4.78 20.95 6.33
CA VAL A 129 5.75 20.43 7.30
C VAL A 129 7.02 21.28 7.26
N GLU A 130 7.64 21.53 8.40
CA GLU A 130 8.90 22.27 8.48
C GLU A 130 10.01 21.60 7.66
N ASP A 131 10.85 22.37 6.98
CA ASP A 131 11.96 21.88 6.15
C ASP A 131 12.90 20.97 6.94
N LYS A 132 13.16 21.33 8.21
CA LYS A 132 14.00 20.54 9.11
C LYS A 132 13.42 19.15 9.38
N ALA A 133 12.11 19.03 9.58
CA ALA A 133 11.45 17.74 9.81
C ALA A 133 11.49 16.86 8.54
N VAL A 134 11.30 17.45 7.36
CA VAL A 134 11.42 16.72 6.08
C VAL A 134 12.88 16.27 5.85
N SER A 135 13.87 17.10 6.17
CA SER A 135 15.29 16.75 6.07
C SER A 135 15.68 15.63 7.02
N GLN A 136 15.18 15.64 8.25
CA GLN A 136 15.42 14.58 9.24
C GLN A 136 14.79 13.25 8.79
N ASP A 137 13.58 13.29 8.25
CA ASP A 137 12.92 12.11 7.69
C ASP A 137 13.71 11.53 6.52
N ALA A 138 14.18 12.38 5.59
CA ALA A 138 15.05 11.99 4.48
C ALA A 138 16.35 11.34 4.97
N TYR A 139 17.01 11.93 5.94
CA TYR A 139 18.22 11.37 6.56
C TYR A 139 17.95 10.01 7.21
N SER A 140 16.85 9.88 7.96
CA SER A 140 16.46 8.63 8.61
C SER A 140 16.26 7.48 7.63
N VAL A 141 15.54 7.71 6.52
CA VAL A 141 15.33 6.66 5.50
C VAL A 141 16.63 6.33 4.75
N ALA A 142 17.52 7.32 4.53
CA ALA A 142 18.84 7.10 3.96
C ALA A 142 19.72 6.22 4.85
N GLN A 143 19.73 6.47 6.17
CA GLN A 143 20.44 5.63 7.14
C GLN A 143 19.92 4.18 7.13
N LYS A 144 18.59 4.00 7.08
CA LYS A 144 17.96 2.66 6.97
C LYS A 144 18.39 1.96 5.68
N TYR A 145 18.36 2.64 4.54
CA TYR A 145 18.80 2.09 3.26
C TYR A 145 20.26 1.65 3.32
N ASN A 146 21.16 2.50 3.79
CA ASN A 146 22.58 2.20 3.91
C ASN A 146 22.85 1.01 4.82
N GLN A 147 22.11 0.87 5.92
CA GLN A 147 22.19 -0.31 6.79
C GLN A 147 21.75 -1.59 6.06
N ILE A 148 20.67 -1.53 5.27
CA ILE A 148 20.18 -2.66 4.48
C ILE A 148 21.25 -3.08 3.46
N ILE A 149 21.79 -2.12 2.68
CA ILE A 149 22.79 -2.40 1.65
C ILE A 149 24.08 -2.97 2.26
N LYS A 150 24.57 -2.41 3.37
CA LYS A 150 25.75 -2.91 4.08
C LYS A 150 25.55 -4.32 4.64
N LYS A 151 24.36 -4.65 5.09
CA LYS A 151 24.03 -5.98 5.63
C LYS A 151 23.75 -7.01 4.53
N ALA A 152 23.34 -6.57 3.34
CA ALA A 152 22.89 -7.46 2.26
C ALA A 152 23.86 -8.61 1.93
N PRO A 153 25.19 -8.41 1.75
CA PRO A 153 26.12 -9.48 1.45
C PRO A 153 26.29 -10.52 2.57
N HIS A 154 25.88 -10.19 3.78
CA HIS A 154 26.01 -11.05 4.97
C HIS A 154 24.69 -11.74 5.35
N GLN A 155 23.64 -11.53 4.56
CA GLN A 155 22.32 -12.12 4.85
C GLN A 155 22.22 -13.55 4.35
N ALA A 156 21.63 -14.39 5.18
CA ALA A 156 21.30 -15.76 4.76
C ALA A 156 20.24 -15.72 3.64
N LEU A 157 20.37 -16.65 2.70
CA LEU A 157 19.36 -16.86 1.67
C LEU A 157 17.98 -17.10 2.32
N TYR A 158 16.95 -16.51 1.76
CA TYR A 158 15.56 -16.55 2.24
C TYR A 158 15.30 -15.80 3.56
N SER A 159 16.29 -15.06 4.09
CA SER A 159 16.05 -14.21 5.25
C SER A 159 15.30 -12.93 4.86
N CYS A 160 14.46 -12.45 5.76
CA CYS A 160 13.92 -11.10 5.69
C CYS A 160 15.00 -10.12 6.20
N VAL A 161 15.44 -9.22 5.34
CA VAL A 161 16.53 -8.26 5.64
C VAL A 161 15.98 -7.00 6.31
N TYR A 162 14.77 -6.63 5.96
CA TYR A 162 14.09 -5.45 6.47
C TYR A 162 12.58 -5.71 6.50
N HIS A 163 11.98 -5.56 7.65
CA HIS A 163 10.54 -5.48 7.77
C HIS A 163 10.13 -4.03 7.49
N GLY A 164 9.31 -3.85 6.48
CA GLY A 164 8.70 -2.55 6.18
C GLY A 164 7.86 -2.07 7.37
N MET A 165 7.36 -0.86 7.24
CA MET A 165 6.36 -0.36 8.18
C MET A 165 5.13 -1.27 8.14
N SER A 166 4.57 -1.59 9.30
CA SER A 166 3.34 -2.38 9.38
C SER A 166 2.17 -1.67 8.70
N ASP A 167 1.21 -2.44 8.18
CA ASP A 167 0.10 -1.91 7.37
C ASP A 167 -0.74 -0.89 8.13
N TYR A 168 -0.94 -1.07 9.44
CA TYR A 168 -1.66 -0.10 10.26
C TYR A 168 -0.91 1.24 10.38
N LEU A 169 0.42 1.25 10.48
CA LEU A 169 1.21 2.47 10.48
C LEU A 169 1.21 3.16 9.11
N LEU A 170 1.26 2.38 8.01
CA LEU A 170 1.10 2.91 6.66
C LEU A 170 -0.28 3.56 6.48
N LEU A 171 -1.34 2.91 6.96
CA LEU A 171 -2.70 3.45 6.95
C LEU A 171 -2.76 4.76 7.75
N MET A 172 -2.21 4.78 8.96
CA MET A 172 -2.17 5.98 9.81
C MET A 172 -1.50 7.17 9.12
N LYS A 173 -0.47 6.93 8.29
CA LYS A 173 0.19 8.00 7.50
C LYS A 173 -0.69 8.59 6.39
N THR A 174 -1.81 7.97 6.06
CA THR A 174 -2.79 8.50 5.09
C THR A 174 -3.89 9.34 5.75
N ILE A 175 -4.00 9.27 7.08
CA ILE A 175 -5.03 9.96 7.86
C ILE A 175 -4.47 11.30 8.36
N ASP A 176 -5.27 12.36 8.23
CA ASP A 176 -4.95 13.62 8.88
C ASP A 176 -5.16 13.49 10.40
N PHE A 177 -4.06 13.45 11.13
CA PHE A 177 -4.07 13.24 12.58
C PHE A 177 -4.84 14.34 13.35
N ALA A 178 -4.95 15.54 12.78
CA ALA A 178 -5.74 16.62 13.37
C ALA A 178 -7.23 16.27 13.46
N THR A 179 -7.73 15.46 12.53
CA THR A 179 -9.15 15.02 12.48
C THR A 179 -9.44 13.81 13.37
N VAL A 180 -8.41 13.17 13.92
CA VAL A 180 -8.56 11.99 14.78
C VAL A 180 -8.87 12.43 16.20
N GLU A 181 -9.97 11.94 16.77
CA GLU A 181 -10.32 12.17 18.18
C GLU A 181 -9.52 11.25 19.10
N TRP A 182 -9.44 9.97 18.77
CA TRP A 182 -8.71 8.96 19.52
C TRP A 182 -8.37 7.73 18.67
N ILE A 183 -7.34 7.01 19.10
CA ILE A 183 -6.90 5.73 18.58
C ILE A 183 -6.86 4.76 19.74
N LYS A 184 -7.59 3.66 19.65
CA LYS A 184 -7.60 2.61 20.69
C LYS A 184 -7.01 1.32 20.16
N THR A 185 -6.21 0.68 20.98
CA THR A 185 -5.66 -0.65 20.70
C THR A 185 -5.61 -1.49 21.98
N ASP A 186 -5.85 -2.79 21.84
CA ASP A 186 -5.73 -3.81 22.88
C ASP A 186 -4.41 -4.62 22.78
N CYS A 187 -3.50 -4.20 21.88
CA CYS A 187 -2.20 -4.82 21.66
C CYS A 187 -1.08 -3.88 22.10
N ASP A 188 -0.24 -4.34 23.03
CA ASP A 188 0.87 -3.55 23.59
C ASP A 188 1.89 -3.14 22.56
N ASP A 189 2.31 -4.08 21.70
CA ASP A 189 3.28 -3.80 20.63
C ASP A 189 2.79 -2.73 19.66
N ILE A 190 1.48 -2.71 19.37
CA ILE A 190 0.86 -1.69 18.52
C ILE A 190 0.81 -0.35 19.25
N TYR A 191 0.46 -0.35 20.54
CA TYR A 191 0.43 0.85 21.37
C TYR A 191 1.81 1.53 21.41
N ASP A 192 2.86 0.76 21.73
CA ASP A 192 4.24 1.26 21.81
C ASP A 192 4.74 1.76 20.44
N SER A 193 4.40 1.05 19.36
CA SER A 193 4.73 1.47 18.01
C SER A 193 4.05 2.77 17.60
N LEU A 194 2.78 2.96 17.97
CA LEU A 194 2.03 4.19 17.73
C LEU A 194 2.63 5.36 18.51
N LEU A 195 2.97 5.17 19.79
CA LEU A 195 3.64 6.20 20.58
C LEU A 195 5.01 6.57 20.02
N THR A 196 5.78 5.59 19.54
CA THR A 196 7.09 5.83 18.94
C THR A 196 7.00 6.64 17.65
N GLU A 197 6.04 6.33 16.77
CA GLU A 197 5.90 6.98 15.46
C GLU A 197 5.16 8.32 15.56
N TYR A 198 4.19 8.46 16.46
CA TYR A 198 3.28 9.62 16.53
C TYR A 198 3.38 10.42 17.82
N GLY A 199 4.02 9.91 18.86
CA GLY A 199 4.15 10.60 20.15
C GLY A 199 4.91 11.92 20.11
N ILE A 200 5.61 12.20 19.00
CA ILE A 200 6.32 13.47 18.77
C ILE A 200 5.40 14.60 18.25
N TYR A 201 4.18 14.27 17.81
CA TYR A 201 3.22 15.27 17.36
C TYR A 201 2.47 15.87 18.53
N ASP A 202 2.19 17.17 18.48
CA ASP A 202 1.42 17.88 19.51
C ASP A 202 0.07 17.15 19.76
N HIS A 203 -0.24 16.91 21.05
CA HIS A 203 -1.44 16.19 21.51
C HIS A 203 -1.60 14.74 21.03
N ALA A 204 -0.63 14.14 20.34
CA ALA A 204 -0.73 12.76 19.87
C ALA A 204 -0.75 11.72 20.98
N PRO A 205 0.07 11.84 22.05
CA PRO A 205 0.04 10.88 23.16
C PRO A 205 -1.31 10.80 23.85
N GLU A 206 -2.04 11.92 23.95
CA GLU A 206 -3.36 11.98 24.59
C GLU A 206 -4.46 11.27 23.75
N LYS A 207 -4.26 11.22 22.44
CA LYS A 207 -5.20 10.56 21.51
C LYS A 207 -4.97 9.07 21.39
N ILE A 208 -3.80 8.55 21.77
CA ILE A 208 -3.46 7.13 21.69
C ILE A 208 -3.78 6.47 23.02
N MET A 209 -4.76 5.59 23.02
CA MET A 209 -5.30 4.98 24.22
C MET A 209 -5.12 3.46 24.19
N ARG A 210 -4.63 2.92 25.30
CA ARG A 210 -4.66 1.49 25.53
C ARG A 210 -6.05 1.07 25.99
N TYR A 211 -6.53 -0.05 25.46
CA TYR A 211 -7.76 -0.68 25.89
C TYR A 211 -7.41 -1.98 26.64
N ASP A 212 -7.79 -2.06 27.93
CA ASP A 212 -7.41 -3.13 28.83
C ASP A 212 -8.62 -3.78 29.55
N ASP A 213 -9.86 -3.57 29.06
CA ASP A 213 -11.03 -4.21 29.60
C ASP A 213 -10.99 -5.73 29.33
N SER A 214 -10.89 -6.51 30.42
CA SER A 214 -10.85 -7.98 30.35
C SER A 214 -12.22 -8.61 30.11
N ALA A 215 -13.31 -7.89 30.33
CA ALA A 215 -14.68 -8.43 30.22
C ALA A 215 -15.17 -8.36 28.76
N ILE A 216 -14.85 -7.32 28.03
CA ILE A 216 -15.34 -7.09 26.66
C ILE A 216 -14.16 -6.77 25.75
N SER A 217 -13.90 -7.60 24.73
CA SER A 217 -12.85 -7.31 23.76
C SER A 217 -13.17 -6.05 22.93
N LEU A 218 -12.14 -5.32 22.51
CA LEU A 218 -12.28 -4.13 21.66
C LEU A 218 -13.07 -4.43 20.38
N SER A 219 -12.85 -5.60 19.77
CA SER A 219 -13.58 -6.05 18.58
C SER A 219 -15.07 -6.28 18.85
N THR A 220 -15.43 -6.71 20.05
CA THR A 220 -16.84 -6.90 20.46
C THR A 220 -17.50 -5.56 20.75
N LEU A 221 -16.79 -4.67 21.47
CA LEU A 221 -17.29 -3.33 21.83
C LEU A 221 -17.70 -2.53 20.59
N TYR A 222 -16.92 -2.63 19.52
CA TYR A 222 -17.18 -1.90 18.26
C TYR A 222 -17.85 -2.76 17.17
N GLY A 223 -18.31 -3.98 17.49
CA GLY A 223 -19.02 -4.84 16.55
C GLY A 223 -18.20 -5.24 15.33
N ILE A 224 -16.87 -5.25 15.42
CA ILE A 224 -15.95 -5.43 14.26
C ILE A 224 -16.19 -6.78 13.59
N ARG A 225 -16.48 -7.83 14.34
CA ARG A 225 -16.78 -9.16 13.76
C ARG A 225 -17.98 -9.12 12.82
N GLY A 226 -19.08 -8.50 13.25
CA GLY A 226 -20.26 -8.34 12.40
C GLY A 226 -19.99 -7.51 11.14
N LEU A 227 -19.12 -6.49 11.23
CA LEU A 227 -18.67 -5.73 10.06
C LEU A 227 -17.85 -6.60 9.10
N ILE A 228 -16.94 -7.44 9.61
CA ILE A 228 -16.14 -8.37 8.80
C ILE A 228 -17.05 -9.42 8.13
N ASP A 229 -18.01 -9.99 8.85
CA ASP A 229 -18.96 -10.95 8.30
C ASP A 229 -19.80 -10.33 7.16
N ASN A 230 -20.23 -9.09 7.33
CA ASN A 230 -20.91 -8.34 6.28
C ASN A 230 -20.01 -8.08 5.07
N LEU A 231 -18.71 -7.80 5.29
CA LEU A 231 -17.75 -7.60 4.20
C LEU A 231 -17.43 -8.88 3.43
N THR A 232 -17.56 -10.05 4.04
CA THR A 232 -17.41 -11.35 3.37
C THR A 232 -18.68 -11.82 2.69
N SER A 233 -19.84 -11.21 3.01
CA SER A 233 -21.11 -11.54 2.39
C SER A 233 -21.13 -11.17 0.90
N ARG A 234 -21.64 -12.09 0.09
CA ARG A 234 -21.83 -11.87 -1.36
C ARG A 234 -22.88 -10.79 -1.64
N ARG A 235 -23.91 -10.66 -0.79
CA ARG A 235 -24.98 -9.67 -0.90
C ARG A 235 -24.80 -8.54 0.08
N VAL A 236 -24.92 -7.31 -0.43
CA VAL A 236 -24.92 -6.08 0.39
C VAL A 236 -26.24 -5.35 0.17
N TRP A 237 -26.96 -5.06 1.25
CA TRP A 237 -28.22 -4.33 1.22
C TRP A 237 -27.95 -2.83 1.14
N LEU A 238 -28.83 -2.13 0.42
CA LEU A 238 -28.83 -0.69 0.28
C LEU A 238 -29.94 -0.09 1.17
N ASP A 239 -29.77 1.13 1.64
CA ASP A 239 -30.75 1.83 2.48
C ASP A 239 -32.08 2.06 1.76
N CYS A 240 -32.05 2.23 0.42
CA CYS A 240 -33.24 2.31 -0.42
C CYS A 240 -34.03 0.98 -0.52
N GLY A 241 -33.55 -0.11 0.07
CA GLY A 241 -34.17 -1.44 0.03
C GLY A 241 -33.75 -2.30 -1.18
N GLY A 242 -32.88 -1.77 -2.07
CA GLY A 242 -32.19 -2.56 -3.09
C GLY A 242 -31.04 -3.37 -2.51
N ASN A 243 -30.33 -4.10 -3.36
CA ASN A 243 -29.11 -4.79 -2.96
C ASN A 243 -28.14 -4.91 -4.13
N ILE A 244 -26.87 -5.08 -3.82
CA ILE A 244 -25.82 -5.45 -4.76
C ILE A 244 -25.32 -6.86 -4.47
N ILE A 245 -24.99 -7.61 -5.50
CA ILE A 245 -24.40 -8.95 -5.42
C ILE A 245 -22.99 -8.85 -5.99
N ILE A 246 -21.99 -9.19 -5.19
CA ILE A 246 -20.58 -9.11 -5.59
C ILE A 246 -20.02 -10.51 -5.74
N GLU A 247 -19.60 -10.86 -6.95
CA GLU A 247 -19.00 -12.15 -7.30
C GLU A 247 -17.58 -11.96 -7.82
N GLN A 248 -16.63 -12.47 -7.04
CA GLN A 248 -15.24 -12.51 -7.48
C GLN A 248 -14.95 -13.79 -8.23
N LEU A 249 -14.83 -13.70 -9.54
CA LEU A 249 -14.42 -14.78 -10.42
C LEU A 249 -12.89 -14.80 -10.56
N GLU A 250 -12.35 -15.78 -11.26
CA GLU A 250 -10.88 -15.89 -11.43
C GLU A 250 -10.28 -14.70 -12.19
N THR A 251 -10.96 -14.23 -13.24
CA THR A 251 -10.46 -13.21 -14.17
C THR A 251 -11.05 -11.81 -13.94
N LEU A 252 -12.25 -11.73 -13.35
CA LEU A 252 -12.96 -10.47 -13.15
C LEU A 252 -13.84 -10.51 -11.89
N THR A 253 -14.28 -9.35 -11.44
CA THR A 253 -15.36 -9.22 -10.45
C THR A 253 -16.63 -8.78 -11.17
N PHE A 254 -17.72 -9.51 -10.95
CA PHE A 254 -19.04 -9.16 -11.46
C PHE A 254 -19.89 -8.61 -10.32
N ILE A 255 -20.59 -7.50 -10.56
CA ILE A 255 -21.45 -6.85 -9.58
C ILE A 255 -22.81 -6.61 -10.22
N ASP A 256 -23.84 -7.20 -9.63
CA ASP A 256 -25.23 -7.09 -10.07
C ASP A 256 -25.99 -6.16 -9.11
N VAL A 257 -26.75 -5.19 -9.66
CA VAL A 257 -27.55 -4.22 -8.91
C VAL A 257 -29.03 -4.54 -9.01
N ASN A 258 -29.64 -4.87 -7.88
CA ASN A 258 -31.04 -5.24 -7.79
C ASN A 258 -31.87 -4.18 -7.08
N SER A 259 -32.94 -3.69 -7.71
CA SER A 259 -33.84 -2.67 -7.15
C SER A 259 -34.87 -3.22 -6.14
N ALA A 260 -34.93 -4.55 -5.98
CA ALA A 260 -35.81 -5.30 -5.06
C ALA A 260 -37.27 -4.80 -5.02
N LYS A 261 -37.74 -4.26 -3.90
CA LYS A 261 -39.16 -3.94 -3.67
C LYS A 261 -39.60 -2.54 -4.14
N ASN A 262 -38.70 -1.73 -4.67
CA ASN A 262 -39.00 -0.34 -5.06
C ASN A 262 -39.60 -0.17 -6.46
N ILE A 263 -40.12 -1.24 -7.06
CA ILE A 263 -40.71 -1.23 -8.43
C ILE A 263 -41.98 -0.37 -8.51
N SER A 264 -42.64 -0.07 -7.39
CA SER A 264 -43.90 0.68 -7.35
C SER A 264 -43.78 2.22 -7.43
N SER A 265 -42.58 2.77 -7.38
CA SER A 265 -42.35 4.22 -7.28
C SER A 265 -41.87 4.92 -8.56
N GLY A 266 -41.88 4.24 -9.72
CA GLY A 266 -41.49 4.82 -11.02
C GLY A 266 -39.97 4.95 -11.21
N SER A 267 -39.59 5.52 -12.35
CA SER A 267 -38.22 5.62 -12.83
C SER A 267 -37.24 6.39 -11.93
N ASN A 268 -37.70 7.38 -11.17
CA ASN A 268 -36.90 8.08 -10.16
C ASN A 268 -36.37 7.17 -9.06
N SER A 269 -37.05 6.07 -8.75
CA SER A 269 -36.61 5.08 -7.77
C SER A 269 -35.44 4.26 -8.29
N ILE A 270 -35.43 3.89 -9.58
CA ILE A 270 -34.34 3.13 -10.20
C ILE A 270 -33.07 3.96 -10.23
N LEU A 271 -33.17 5.24 -10.65
CA LEU A 271 -32.01 6.14 -10.66
C LEU A 271 -31.43 6.32 -9.25
N LYS A 272 -32.29 6.49 -8.24
CA LYS A 272 -31.86 6.59 -6.84
C LYS A 272 -31.13 5.32 -6.39
N THR A 273 -31.66 4.15 -6.71
CA THR A 273 -31.02 2.86 -6.40
C THR A 273 -29.65 2.72 -7.08
N ASN A 274 -29.54 3.07 -8.36
CA ASN A 274 -28.27 3.01 -9.07
C ASN A 274 -27.22 3.98 -8.50
N MET A 275 -27.62 5.18 -8.12
CA MET A 275 -26.75 6.18 -7.50
C MET A 275 -26.24 5.74 -6.12
N GLU A 276 -27.12 5.14 -5.32
CA GLU A 276 -26.75 4.58 -4.01
C GLU A 276 -25.86 3.35 -4.17
N ALA A 277 -26.21 2.46 -5.10
CA ALA A 277 -25.40 1.30 -5.47
C ALA A 277 -23.99 1.71 -5.91
N ALA A 278 -23.84 2.74 -6.74
CA ALA A 278 -22.53 3.21 -7.19
C ALA A 278 -21.64 3.67 -6.03
N LYS A 279 -22.21 4.39 -5.04
CA LYS A 279 -21.48 4.81 -3.84
C LYS A 279 -21.07 3.60 -2.99
N GLU A 280 -21.99 2.66 -2.78
CA GLU A 280 -21.72 1.47 -1.98
C GLU A 280 -20.74 0.54 -2.68
N ILE A 281 -20.82 0.36 -4.00
CA ILE A 281 -19.85 -0.40 -4.80
C ILE A 281 -18.44 0.19 -4.59
N ALA A 282 -18.27 1.50 -4.72
CA ALA A 282 -16.98 2.15 -4.52
C ALA A 282 -16.44 1.91 -3.10
N ARG A 283 -17.32 1.90 -2.08
CA ARG A 283 -16.96 1.57 -0.69
C ARG A 283 -16.55 0.10 -0.55
N GLN A 284 -17.33 -0.83 -1.11
CA GLN A 284 -17.08 -2.26 -1.06
C GLN A 284 -15.80 -2.68 -1.79
N LEU A 285 -15.49 -2.07 -2.94
CA LEU A 285 -14.25 -2.32 -3.68
C LEU A 285 -13.02 -1.99 -2.82
N ARG A 286 -13.04 -0.87 -2.10
CA ARG A 286 -11.95 -0.49 -1.18
C ARG A 286 -11.87 -1.40 0.04
N LEU A 287 -13.00 -1.68 0.69
CA LEU A 287 -13.04 -2.48 1.92
C LEU A 287 -12.62 -3.94 1.67
N ARG A 288 -12.99 -4.50 0.51
CA ARG A 288 -12.65 -5.88 0.09
C ARG A 288 -11.30 -5.96 -0.65
N ASN A 289 -10.62 -4.84 -0.84
CA ASN A 289 -9.38 -4.74 -1.64
C ASN A 289 -9.53 -5.37 -3.03
N ILE A 290 -10.66 -5.11 -3.70
CA ILE A 290 -10.97 -5.62 -5.04
C ILE A 290 -10.33 -4.72 -6.09
N SER A 291 -9.58 -5.33 -7.01
CA SER A 291 -8.93 -4.66 -8.14
C SER A 291 -9.02 -5.52 -9.40
N GLY A 292 -8.58 -4.97 -10.52
CA GLY A 292 -8.60 -5.64 -11.83
C GLY A 292 -9.83 -5.28 -12.65
N MET A 293 -10.31 -6.21 -13.48
CA MET A 293 -11.49 -6.02 -14.31
C MET A 293 -12.75 -6.14 -13.44
N ILE A 294 -13.60 -5.12 -13.48
CA ILE A 294 -14.86 -5.07 -12.73
C ILE A 294 -15.97 -4.76 -13.73
N ILE A 295 -17.00 -5.62 -13.77
CA ILE A 295 -18.20 -5.42 -14.56
C ILE A 295 -19.35 -5.16 -13.60
N ILE A 296 -20.07 -4.07 -13.82
CA ILE A 296 -21.22 -3.67 -13.02
C ILE A 296 -22.45 -3.71 -13.92
N ASP A 297 -23.43 -4.55 -13.57
CA ASP A 297 -24.73 -4.61 -14.21
C ASP A 297 -25.73 -3.77 -13.40
N GLN A 298 -26.14 -2.65 -13.98
CA GLN A 298 -27.08 -1.71 -13.35
C GLN A 298 -28.48 -1.88 -13.91
N THR A 299 -29.48 -1.62 -13.10
CA THR A 299 -30.87 -1.60 -13.55
C THR A 299 -31.08 -0.53 -14.62
N SER A 300 -31.65 -0.89 -15.78
CA SER A 300 -31.85 0.01 -16.91
C SER A 300 -32.73 1.20 -16.55
N VAL A 301 -32.26 2.39 -16.91
CA VAL A 301 -32.99 3.67 -16.76
C VAL A 301 -33.42 4.14 -18.15
N SER A 302 -34.61 4.71 -18.28
CA SER A 302 -35.06 5.22 -19.57
C SER A 302 -34.21 6.42 -20.02
N THR A 303 -33.94 6.52 -21.34
CA THR A 303 -33.07 7.56 -21.93
C THR A 303 -33.47 9.00 -21.59
N LYS A 304 -34.75 9.27 -21.33
CA LYS A 304 -35.26 10.60 -20.94
C LYS A 304 -34.81 11.04 -19.53
N GLU A 305 -34.28 10.15 -18.74
CA GLU A 305 -33.84 10.41 -17.35
C GLU A 305 -32.33 10.52 -17.22
N MET A 306 -31.57 10.05 -18.21
CA MET A 306 -30.12 10.25 -18.29
C MET A 306 -29.72 11.67 -18.67
N GLU A 307 -30.63 12.47 -19.25
CA GLU A 307 -30.39 13.83 -19.74
C GLU A 307 -30.74 14.92 -18.72
N ARG A 308 -31.19 14.57 -17.52
CA ARG A 308 -31.49 15.48 -16.41
C ARG A 308 -30.52 15.27 -15.24
#